data_d9cb69fe936989359ea7d59e1dd79773
#
_entry.id   d9cb69fe936989359ea7d59e1dd79773
#
_cell.length_a   1.000
_cell.length_b   1.000
_cell.length_c   1.000
_cell.angle_alpha   90.00
_cell.angle_beta   90.00
_cell.angle_gamma   90.00
#
_symmetry.space_group_name_H-M   'P 1'
#
loop_
_entity.id
_entity.type
_entity.pdbx_description
1 polymer ?
#
loop_
_entity_poly.entity_id
_entity_poly.type
_entity_poly.pdbx_seq_one_letter_code
_entity_poly.pdbx_strand_id
1 'polypeptide(L)'
;MPCRPRAQYLADEGIEEASLKPLCGGYATAFVEHEAGRFVHAADGEESFVVGVRDDRLGPSGMVAWPLADPQVLSVNKPDIFPVMGAWRLEQPGSFAFGPLPIFRRALDWLKARGFGLVILDYERAVPVLRRATGSLLCEDAEQFQLLDEIMNRKFTQLVLGKQGADG
;
A
#
# COMPACT_ATOMS: atom_id res chain seq x y z
N MET A 1 7.02 -26.55 11.22
CA MET A 1 7.17 -25.62 12.37
C MET A 1 5.91 -24.76 12.44
N PRO A 2 5.30 -24.48 13.58
CA PRO A 2 4.16 -23.56 13.61
C PRO A 2 4.61 -22.12 13.31
N CYS A 3 3.76 -21.38 12.61
CA CYS A 3 3.98 -19.96 12.34
C CYS A 3 3.98 -19.15 13.65
N ARG A 4 4.79 -18.08 13.73
CA ARG A 4 4.81 -17.18 14.89
C ARG A 4 3.40 -16.65 15.14
N PRO A 5 2.88 -16.68 16.39
CA PRO A 5 1.59 -16.08 16.69
C PRO A 5 1.55 -14.60 16.27
N ARG A 6 0.49 -14.17 15.57
CA ARG A 6 0.34 -12.78 15.11
C ARG A 6 0.43 -11.77 16.26
N ALA A 7 -0.12 -12.10 17.42
CA ALA A 7 -0.08 -11.22 18.59
C ALA A 7 1.35 -10.98 19.07
N GLN A 8 2.22 -12.01 19.01
CA GLN A 8 3.63 -11.87 19.35
C GLN A 8 4.35 -10.96 18.35
N TYR A 9 4.14 -11.17 17.04
CA TYR A 9 4.73 -10.33 16.01
C TYR A 9 4.33 -8.85 16.18
N LEU A 10 3.03 -8.58 16.37
CA LEU A 10 2.54 -7.21 16.58
C LEU A 10 3.13 -6.56 17.83
N ALA A 11 3.26 -7.31 18.92
CA ALA A 11 3.88 -6.82 20.15
C ALA A 11 5.35 -6.51 19.96
N ASP A 12 6.11 -7.38 19.27
CA ASP A 12 7.53 -7.17 18.94
C ASP A 12 7.74 -5.92 18.08
N GLU A 13 6.81 -5.62 17.16
CA GLU A 13 6.83 -4.43 16.32
C GLU A 13 6.24 -3.18 16.98
N GLY A 14 5.73 -3.29 18.21
CA GLY A 14 5.09 -2.18 18.93
C GLY A 14 3.74 -1.75 18.36
N ILE A 15 3.02 -2.66 17.69
CA ILE A 15 1.74 -2.40 17.08
C ILE A 15 0.61 -2.90 18.00
N GLU A 16 -0.30 -2.01 18.33
CA GLU A 16 -1.51 -2.34 19.09
C GLU A 16 -2.54 -3.01 18.18
N GLU A 17 -2.87 -4.27 18.45
CA GLU A 17 -3.77 -5.08 17.61
C GLU A 17 -5.14 -4.42 17.39
N ALA A 18 -5.66 -3.71 18.41
CA ALA A 18 -6.93 -3.01 18.30
C ALA A 18 -6.95 -1.92 17.22
N SER A 19 -5.78 -1.34 16.88
CA SER A 19 -5.65 -0.32 15.85
C SER A 19 -5.80 -0.87 14.42
N LEU A 20 -5.65 -2.18 14.22
CA LEU A 20 -5.67 -2.81 12.89
C LEU A 20 -7.07 -3.03 12.34
N LYS A 21 -8.05 -3.31 13.19
CA LYS A 21 -9.44 -3.63 12.77
C LYS A 21 -10.05 -2.60 11.82
N PRO A 22 -9.96 -1.28 12.09
CA PRO A 22 -10.50 -0.29 11.17
C PRO A 22 -9.68 -0.11 9.89
N LEU A 23 -8.41 -0.54 9.88
CA LEU A 23 -7.47 -0.30 8.78
C LEU A 23 -7.48 -1.42 7.75
N CYS A 24 -7.66 -2.67 8.19
CA CYS A 24 -7.42 -3.86 7.39
C CYS A 24 -8.69 -4.72 7.30
N GLY A 25 -8.87 -5.38 6.15
CA GLY A 25 -9.93 -6.38 5.96
C GLY A 25 -9.69 -7.72 6.64
N GLY A 26 -8.58 -7.84 7.37
CA GLY A 26 -8.11 -9.02 8.10
C GLY A 26 -6.59 -9.03 8.15
N TYR A 27 -6.01 -9.78 9.07
CA TYR A 27 -4.55 -9.92 9.21
C TYR A 27 -4.19 -11.23 9.90
N ALA A 28 -3.07 -11.81 9.50
CA ALA A 28 -2.56 -13.06 10.06
C ALA A 28 -1.06 -13.19 9.83
N THR A 29 -0.42 -14.10 10.54
CA THR A 29 0.86 -14.68 10.14
C THR A 29 0.60 -15.96 9.34
N ALA A 30 1.36 -16.18 8.29
CA ALA A 30 1.22 -17.34 7.41
C ALA A 30 2.55 -17.67 6.75
N PHE A 31 2.69 -18.90 6.28
CA PHE A 31 3.79 -19.28 5.38
C PHE A 31 3.37 -18.99 3.94
N VAL A 32 4.18 -18.19 3.24
CA VAL A 32 3.92 -17.82 1.85
C VAL A 32 5.21 -17.87 1.03
N GLU A 33 5.06 -18.13 -0.26
CA GLU A 33 6.12 -18.01 -1.24
C GLU A 33 5.99 -16.67 -1.95
N HIS A 34 7.07 -15.90 -1.99
CA HIS A 34 7.16 -14.60 -2.65
C HIS A 34 7.89 -14.76 -3.98
N GLU A 35 7.24 -14.37 -5.08
CA GLU A 35 7.83 -14.40 -6.41
C GLU A 35 7.38 -13.19 -7.23
N ALA A 36 8.33 -12.41 -7.75
CA ALA A 36 8.08 -11.28 -8.62
C ALA A 36 6.98 -10.29 -8.15
N GLY A 37 7.00 -9.96 -6.85
CA GLY A 37 6.01 -9.06 -6.23
C GLY A 37 4.64 -9.70 -5.96
N ARG A 38 4.52 -11.03 -6.15
CA ARG A 38 3.34 -11.82 -5.87
C ARG A 38 3.60 -12.79 -4.74
N PHE A 39 2.53 -13.22 -4.07
CA PHE A 39 2.63 -14.30 -3.11
C PHE A 39 1.51 -15.32 -3.25
N VAL A 40 1.82 -16.54 -2.84
CA VAL A 40 0.87 -17.66 -2.67
C VAL A 40 1.12 -18.33 -1.34
N HIS A 41 0.08 -18.91 -0.75
CA HIS A 41 0.25 -19.72 0.46
C HIS A 41 1.05 -21.00 0.13
N ALA A 42 2.10 -21.26 0.92
CA ALA A 42 2.96 -22.42 0.76
C ALA A 42 3.43 -22.91 2.13
N ALA A 43 3.25 -24.19 2.42
CA ALA A 43 3.57 -24.77 3.74
C ALA A 43 5.08 -24.69 4.07
N ASP A 44 5.93 -24.63 3.06
CA ASP A 44 7.40 -24.52 3.12
C ASP A 44 7.92 -23.14 2.71
N GLY A 45 7.00 -22.16 2.60
CA GLY A 45 7.33 -20.77 2.29
C GLY A 45 7.96 -20.01 3.46
N GLU A 46 8.16 -18.71 3.26
CA GLU A 46 8.67 -17.82 4.30
C GLU A 46 7.56 -17.40 5.27
N GLU A 47 7.92 -17.33 6.54
CA GLU A 47 7.02 -16.81 7.57
C GLU A 47 6.77 -15.32 7.34
N SER A 48 5.52 -14.96 7.08
CA SER A 48 5.13 -13.64 6.63
C SER A 48 3.92 -13.11 7.39
N PHE A 49 3.83 -11.77 7.46
CA PHE A 49 2.61 -11.10 7.90
C PHE A 49 1.76 -10.76 6.69
N VAL A 50 0.48 -11.12 6.76
CA VAL A 50 -0.50 -10.95 5.68
C VAL A 50 -1.59 -10.01 6.15
N VAL A 51 -1.94 -9.04 5.32
CA VAL A 51 -2.94 -8.00 5.62
C VAL A 51 -3.93 -7.86 4.47
N GLY A 52 -5.21 -7.81 4.80
CA GLY A 52 -6.25 -7.50 3.82
C GLY A 52 -6.22 -6.05 3.41
N VAL A 53 -6.30 -5.81 2.10
CA VAL A 53 -6.41 -4.47 1.49
C VAL A 53 -7.86 -4.16 1.20
N ARG A 54 -8.31 -2.95 1.52
CA ARG A 54 -9.64 -2.45 1.21
C ARG A 54 -9.60 -1.43 0.09
N ASP A 55 -10.52 -1.58 -0.84
CA ASP A 55 -11.00 -0.48 -1.66
C ASP A 55 -12.05 0.27 -0.83
N ASP A 56 -11.89 1.58 -0.69
CA ASP A 56 -12.78 2.44 0.10
C ASP A 56 -14.22 2.51 -0.44
N ARG A 57 -14.46 2.08 -1.68
CA ARG A 57 -15.76 2.07 -2.35
C ARG A 57 -16.37 0.68 -2.48
N LEU A 58 -15.55 -0.34 -2.71
CA LEU A 58 -15.98 -1.69 -3.06
C LEU A 58 -15.76 -2.72 -1.94
N GLY A 59 -15.06 -2.37 -0.85
CA GLY A 59 -14.76 -3.26 0.25
C GLY A 59 -13.46 -4.06 0.06
N PRO A 60 -13.39 -5.35 0.46
CA PRO A 60 -12.16 -6.14 0.37
C PRO A 60 -11.67 -6.25 -1.08
N SER A 61 -10.39 -5.91 -1.32
CA SER A 61 -9.79 -5.91 -2.65
C SER A 61 -8.79 -7.05 -2.86
N GLY A 62 -8.08 -7.47 -1.84
CA GLY A 62 -7.04 -8.48 -1.90
C GLY A 62 -6.19 -8.46 -0.65
N MET A 63 -5.01 -9.04 -0.73
CA MET A 63 -4.08 -9.12 0.41
C MET A 63 -2.67 -8.72 -0.03
N VAL A 64 -1.93 -8.10 0.90
CA VAL A 64 -0.50 -7.89 0.82
C VAL A 64 0.20 -8.74 1.87
N ALA A 65 1.43 -9.14 1.59
CA ALA A 65 2.27 -9.88 2.51
C ALA A 65 3.71 -9.38 2.48
N TRP A 66 4.39 -9.51 3.60
CA TRP A 66 5.84 -9.30 3.70
C TRP A 66 6.46 -10.32 4.65
N PRO A 67 7.68 -10.81 4.36
CA PRO A 67 8.42 -11.67 5.27
C PRO A 67 8.65 -11.00 6.63
N LEU A 68 8.51 -11.74 7.72
CA LEU A 68 8.79 -11.18 9.06
C LEU A 68 10.26 -10.79 9.20
N ALA A 69 11.16 -11.48 8.50
CA ALA A 69 12.60 -11.22 8.50
C ALA A 69 13.01 -10.04 7.60
N ASP A 70 12.22 -9.73 6.55
CA ASP A 70 12.51 -8.64 5.60
C ASP A 70 11.25 -7.87 5.20
N PRO A 71 10.82 -6.90 6.03
CA PRO A 71 9.63 -6.08 5.73
C PRO A 71 9.75 -5.17 4.50
N GLN A 72 10.90 -5.11 3.85
CA GLN A 72 11.10 -4.36 2.59
C GLN A 72 10.44 -5.07 1.40
N VAL A 73 10.34 -6.39 1.46
CA VAL A 73 9.71 -7.20 0.41
C VAL A 73 8.20 -7.14 0.58
N LEU A 74 7.53 -6.42 -0.31
CA LEU A 74 6.07 -6.32 -0.33
C LEU A 74 5.51 -7.05 -1.54
N SER A 75 4.62 -8.00 -1.31
CA SER A 75 3.99 -8.82 -2.35
C SER A 75 2.47 -8.78 -2.23
N VAL A 76 1.78 -8.95 -3.34
CA VAL A 76 0.31 -8.96 -3.43
C VAL A 76 -0.20 -10.33 -3.89
N ASN A 77 -1.40 -10.71 -3.46
CA ASN A 77 -1.96 -12.03 -3.84
C ASN A 77 -2.61 -12.03 -5.22
N LYS A 78 -2.92 -10.87 -5.80
CA LYS A 78 -3.53 -10.77 -7.13
C LYS A 78 -3.19 -9.45 -7.84
N PRO A 79 -3.17 -9.44 -9.20
CA PRO A 79 -2.73 -8.27 -9.97
C PRO A 79 -3.70 -7.09 -9.94
N ASP A 80 -4.98 -7.35 -9.74
CA ASP A 80 -6.06 -6.35 -9.74
C ASP A 80 -6.40 -5.80 -8.35
N ILE A 81 -5.49 -6.01 -7.37
CA ILE A 81 -5.63 -5.42 -6.03
C ILE A 81 -5.76 -3.89 -6.12
N PHE A 82 -6.50 -3.29 -5.20
CA PHE A 82 -6.60 -1.84 -5.12
C PHE A 82 -5.21 -1.22 -4.90
N PRO A 83 -4.76 -0.26 -5.74
CA PRO A 83 -3.35 0.08 -5.86
C PRO A 83 -2.76 0.90 -4.71
N VAL A 84 -3.58 1.39 -3.78
CA VAL A 84 -3.13 2.27 -2.68
C VAL A 84 -3.80 1.87 -1.37
N MET A 85 -3.02 1.50 -0.36
CA MET A 85 -3.53 1.36 1.01
C MET A 85 -3.72 2.75 1.63
N GLY A 86 -4.80 2.93 2.38
CA GLY A 86 -5.10 4.18 3.06
C GLY A 86 -5.72 5.27 2.17
N ALA A 87 -6.16 4.95 0.96
CA ALA A 87 -6.66 5.90 -0.04
C ALA A 87 -7.85 6.75 0.45
N TRP A 88 -8.65 6.28 1.39
CA TRP A 88 -9.74 7.07 1.98
C TRP A 88 -9.29 8.38 2.61
N ARG A 89 -8.00 8.49 2.99
CA ARG A 89 -7.44 9.71 3.58
C ARG A 89 -7.24 10.84 2.57
N LEU A 90 -7.13 10.51 1.28
CA LEU A 90 -6.86 11.48 0.22
C LEU A 90 -7.93 12.57 0.10
N GLU A 91 -9.18 12.19 0.35
CA GLU A 91 -10.34 13.09 0.22
C GLU A 91 -10.81 13.65 1.57
N GLN A 92 -10.11 13.30 2.67
CA GLN A 92 -10.42 13.80 4.02
C GLN A 92 -9.58 15.04 4.34
N PRO A 93 -10.17 16.24 4.46
CA PRO A 93 -9.43 17.47 4.79
C PRO A 93 -8.63 17.37 6.09
N GLY A 94 -9.14 16.67 7.10
CA GLY A 94 -8.45 16.43 8.36
C GLY A 94 -7.14 15.66 8.22
N SER A 95 -6.95 14.88 7.15
CA SER A 95 -5.69 14.18 6.87
C SER A 95 -4.53 15.13 6.55
N PHE A 96 -4.82 16.34 6.13
CA PHE A 96 -3.85 17.37 5.73
C PHE A 96 -3.77 18.56 6.72
N ALA A 97 -4.48 18.47 7.84
CA ALA A 97 -4.60 19.58 8.80
C ALA A 97 -3.24 19.99 9.42
N PHE A 98 -2.30 19.06 9.53
CA PHE A 98 -0.99 19.28 10.16
C PHE A 98 0.19 19.17 9.20
N GLY A 99 -0.06 19.09 7.90
CA GLY A 99 0.96 18.99 6.87
C GLY A 99 0.66 17.96 5.79
N PRO A 100 1.64 17.65 4.93
CA PRO A 100 1.47 16.70 3.86
C PRO A 100 1.24 15.27 4.39
N LEU A 101 0.43 14.50 3.66
CA LEU A 101 0.14 13.10 4.00
C LEU A 101 1.31 12.20 3.55
N PRO A 102 1.92 11.41 4.45
CA PRO A 102 3.09 10.60 4.11
C PRO A 102 2.74 9.40 3.21
N ILE A 103 3.66 9.04 2.32
CA ILE A 103 3.64 7.82 1.51
C ILE A 103 4.77 6.93 2.00
N PHE A 104 4.43 5.79 2.60
CA PHE A 104 5.39 4.81 3.10
C PHE A 104 5.75 3.79 2.01
N ARG A 105 7.01 3.36 1.99
CA ARG A 105 7.45 2.22 1.17
C ARG A 105 7.02 0.88 1.76
N ARG A 106 7.03 0.77 3.09
CA ARG A 106 6.71 -0.46 3.81
C ARG A 106 5.31 -0.39 4.43
N ALA A 107 4.51 -1.42 4.21
CA ALA A 107 3.22 -1.54 4.86
C ALA A 107 3.34 -1.63 6.39
N LEU A 108 4.44 -2.17 6.91
CA LEU A 108 4.73 -2.21 8.34
C LEU A 108 4.82 -0.80 8.95
N ASP A 109 5.48 0.16 8.28
CA ASP A 109 5.58 1.54 8.78
C ASP A 109 4.21 2.24 8.78
N TRP A 110 3.40 1.97 7.77
CA TRP A 110 2.03 2.44 7.71
C TRP A 110 1.18 1.90 8.87
N LEU A 111 1.33 0.61 9.23
CA LEU A 111 0.68 0.04 10.41
C LEU A 111 1.16 0.70 11.71
N LYS A 112 2.48 0.93 11.85
CA LYS A 112 3.06 1.65 13.00
C LYS A 112 2.53 3.08 13.12
N ALA A 113 2.28 3.73 11.99
CA ALA A 113 1.63 5.05 11.92
C ALA A 113 0.10 4.98 12.10
N ARG A 114 -0.45 3.83 12.52
CA ARG A 114 -1.89 3.61 12.71
C ARG A 114 -2.71 3.96 11.48
N GLY A 115 -2.18 3.66 10.29
CA GLY A 115 -2.80 3.95 9.00
C GLY A 115 -2.86 5.44 8.66
N PHE A 116 -2.07 6.29 9.32
CA PHE A 116 -1.93 7.69 8.93
C PHE A 116 -0.90 7.82 7.82
N GLY A 117 -1.36 7.81 6.59
CA GLY A 117 -0.54 7.83 5.38
C GLY A 117 -1.04 6.86 4.33
N LEU A 118 -0.21 6.62 3.33
CA LEU A 118 -0.49 5.77 2.18
C LEU A 118 0.62 4.74 1.99
N VAL A 119 0.29 3.60 1.36
CA VAL A 119 1.27 2.68 0.77
C VAL A 119 0.86 2.41 -0.68
N ILE A 120 1.78 2.59 -1.61
CA ILE A 120 1.54 2.33 -3.04
C ILE A 120 1.89 0.87 -3.33
N LEU A 121 0.91 0.11 -3.81
CA LEU A 121 1.06 -1.29 -4.18
C LEU A 121 1.34 -1.47 -5.67
N ASP A 122 0.87 -0.53 -6.49
CA ASP A 122 1.09 -0.48 -7.94
C ASP A 122 1.18 0.98 -8.37
N TYR A 123 2.38 1.43 -8.70
CA TYR A 123 2.67 2.84 -8.99
C TYR A 123 1.92 3.35 -10.23
N GLU A 124 1.84 2.54 -11.30
CA GLU A 124 1.14 2.93 -12.52
C GLU A 124 -0.36 3.09 -12.29
N ARG A 125 -0.97 2.17 -11.57
CA ARG A 125 -2.41 2.19 -11.28
C ARG A 125 -2.77 3.16 -10.15
N ALA A 126 -1.80 3.59 -9.34
CA ALA A 126 -2.02 4.54 -8.25
C ALA A 126 -2.29 5.96 -8.74
N VAL A 127 -1.81 6.36 -9.92
CA VAL A 127 -1.89 7.76 -10.42
C VAL A 127 -3.31 8.34 -10.35
N PRO A 128 -4.36 7.72 -10.89
CA PRO A 128 -5.71 8.27 -10.80
C PRO A 128 -6.24 8.33 -9.36
N VAL A 129 -5.79 7.44 -8.49
CA VAL A 129 -6.15 7.44 -7.07
C VAL A 129 -5.48 8.61 -6.34
N LEU A 130 -4.16 8.79 -6.54
CA LEU A 130 -3.39 9.87 -5.90
C LEU A 130 -3.86 11.27 -6.33
N ARG A 131 -4.38 11.42 -7.54
CA ARG A 131 -4.95 12.68 -8.03
C ARG A 131 -6.22 13.12 -7.28
N ARG A 132 -6.80 12.26 -6.46
CA ARG A 132 -7.94 12.60 -5.58
C ARG A 132 -7.49 13.36 -4.32
N ALA A 133 -6.19 13.48 -4.08
CA ALA A 133 -5.66 14.17 -2.89
C ALA A 133 -6.13 15.63 -2.85
N THR A 134 -6.67 16.03 -1.71
CA THR A 134 -7.09 17.43 -1.43
C THR A 134 -5.96 18.27 -0.85
N GLY A 135 -4.79 17.69 -0.60
CA GLY A 135 -3.58 18.35 -0.09
C GLY A 135 -2.31 17.70 -0.63
N SER A 136 -1.18 18.12 -0.08
CA SER A 136 0.14 17.66 -0.53
C SER A 136 0.47 16.26 0.00
N LEU A 137 1.20 15.49 -0.80
CA LEU A 137 1.72 14.17 -0.43
C LEU A 137 3.22 14.28 -0.14
N LEU A 138 3.71 13.55 0.85
CA LEU A 138 5.11 13.52 1.24
C LEU A 138 5.70 12.16 0.92
N CYS A 139 6.61 12.11 -0.06
CA CYS A 139 7.40 10.93 -0.35
C CYS A 139 8.44 10.67 0.76
N GLU A 140 8.74 9.41 1.01
CA GLU A 140 9.69 9.00 2.05
C GLU A 140 11.13 9.41 1.71
N ASP A 141 11.48 9.42 0.41
CA ASP A 141 12.79 9.82 -0.08
C ASP A 141 12.73 10.40 -1.52
N ALA A 142 13.88 10.90 -1.98
CA ALA A 142 14.02 11.50 -3.30
C ALA A 142 13.79 10.52 -4.45
N GLU A 143 14.15 9.24 -4.28
CA GLU A 143 13.95 8.20 -5.29
C GLU A 143 12.46 7.93 -5.51
N GLN A 144 11.69 7.81 -4.43
CA GLN A 144 10.24 7.64 -4.50
C GLN A 144 9.57 8.86 -5.14
N PHE A 145 10.03 10.07 -4.77
CA PHE A 145 9.53 11.31 -5.37
C PHE A 145 9.78 11.34 -6.88
N GLN A 146 11.00 11.04 -7.33
CA GLN A 146 11.35 11.04 -8.75
C GLN A 146 10.52 10.02 -9.54
N LEU A 147 10.34 8.82 -9.00
CA LEU A 147 9.53 7.78 -9.63
C LEU A 147 8.07 8.23 -9.79
N LEU A 148 7.47 8.78 -8.75
CA LEU A 148 6.08 9.26 -8.79
C LEU A 148 5.92 10.47 -9.73
N ASP A 149 6.84 11.43 -9.67
CA ASP A 149 6.81 12.61 -10.53
C ASP A 149 6.91 12.22 -12.02
N GLU A 150 7.82 11.31 -12.35
CA GLU A 150 7.97 10.79 -13.71
C GLU A 150 6.69 10.10 -14.22
N ILE A 151 6.11 9.20 -13.41
CA ILE A 151 4.90 8.46 -13.80
C ILE A 151 3.70 9.40 -13.96
N MET A 152 3.54 10.34 -13.05
CA MET A 152 2.43 11.31 -13.09
C MET A 152 2.54 12.25 -14.29
N ASN A 153 3.74 12.73 -14.61
CA ASN A 153 3.98 13.61 -15.76
C ASN A 153 3.83 12.86 -17.09
N ARG A 154 4.34 11.64 -17.19
CA ARG A 154 4.18 10.77 -18.37
C ARG A 154 2.71 10.53 -18.71
N LYS A 155 1.88 10.20 -17.72
CA LYS A 155 0.44 9.99 -17.91
C LYS A 155 -0.28 11.25 -18.38
N PHE A 156 0.08 12.41 -17.83
CA PHE A 156 -0.47 13.69 -18.25
C PHE A 156 -0.09 14.02 -19.71
N THR A 157 1.16 13.83 -20.09
CA THR A 157 1.66 14.06 -21.45
C THR A 157 0.93 13.18 -22.46
N GLN A 158 0.73 11.91 -22.18
CA GLN A 158 -0.02 11.01 -23.05
C GLN A 158 -1.46 11.45 -23.31
N LEU A 159 -2.15 11.98 -22.29
CA LEU A 159 -3.53 12.49 -22.43
C LEU A 159 -3.60 13.75 -23.32
N VAL A 160 -2.63 14.64 -23.22
CA VAL A 160 -2.56 15.86 -24.06
C VAL A 160 -2.32 15.48 -25.52
N LEU A 161 -1.38 14.58 -25.80
CA LEU A 161 -1.08 14.12 -27.16
C LEU A 161 -2.26 13.37 -27.81
N GLY A 162 -3.00 12.57 -27.05
CA GLY A 162 -4.19 11.87 -27.55
C GLY A 162 -5.31 12.83 -28.00
N LYS A 163 -5.46 13.99 -27.37
CA LYS A 163 -6.41 15.03 -27.80
C LYS A 163 -6.00 15.75 -29.07
N GLN A 164 -4.70 15.94 -29.30
CA GLN A 164 -4.19 16.57 -30.53
C GLN A 164 -4.32 15.67 -31.76
N GLY A 165 -4.34 14.34 -31.59
CA GLY A 165 -4.52 13.40 -32.68
C GLY A 165 -5.97 13.16 -33.12
N ALA A 166 -6.96 13.66 -32.37
CA ALA A 166 -8.37 13.49 -32.67
C ALA A 166 -8.98 14.59 -33.54
N ASP A 167 -8.27 15.73 -33.72
CA ASP A 167 -8.70 16.90 -34.49
C ASP A 167 -7.98 17.02 -35.86
N GLY A 168 -7.43 15.90 -36.34
CA GLY A 168 -6.75 15.83 -37.64
C GLY A 168 -7.53 15.05 -38.70
#